data_f7e9e6bc0569caeb23b8b1011565e0c7
#
_entry.id   f7e9e6bc0569caeb23b8b1011565e0c7
#
_cell.length_a   1.000
_cell.length_b   1.000
_cell.length_c   1.000
_cell.angle_alpha   90.00
_cell.angle_beta   90.00
_cell.angle_gamma   90.00
#
_symmetry.space_group_name_H-M   'P 1'
#
loop_
_entity.id
_entity.type
_entity.pdbx_description
1 polymer ?
#
loop_
_entity_poly.entity_id
_entity_poly.type
_entity_poly.pdbx_seq_one_letter_code
_entity_poly.pdbx_strand_id
1 'polypeptide(L)'
;YKHVVDSDNLIRDDTSIDALAKLKPVFDRRYGSVTAGNASPLTDGAATTLLMSEEKAHALGYRPLTAIRAYAVAAVDPGWQLLMGPAYAVPIALKRAGLSWNDLGLVEIHEAFASQVLSNVQAWGSAEWSRRLGLPAVVGEVDWDRTNVMGGSLAIGHPFAATGARLVTSLSNEMARRDVQFGLISICAQGGMGFALVLERVG
;
A
#
# COMPACT_ATOMS: atom_id res chain seq x y z
N TYR A 1 -5.46 -9.72 -35.88
CA TYR A 1 -6.29 -9.19 -34.79
C TYR A 1 -7.22 -8.14 -35.36
N LYS A 2 -8.55 -8.20 -35.04
CA LYS A 2 -9.55 -7.26 -35.58
C LYS A 2 -9.64 -5.94 -34.78
N HIS A 3 -9.08 -5.90 -33.58
CA HIS A 3 -9.10 -4.71 -32.72
C HIS A 3 -7.71 -4.53 -32.11
N VAL A 4 -7.23 -3.30 -32.10
CA VAL A 4 -6.03 -2.87 -31.39
C VAL A 4 -6.50 -2.16 -30.14
N VAL A 5 -5.97 -2.54 -28.96
CA VAL A 5 -6.17 -1.81 -27.72
C VAL A 5 -4.99 -0.85 -27.59
N ASP A 6 -5.24 0.44 -27.69
CA ASP A 6 -4.25 1.52 -27.75
C ASP A 6 -4.45 2.58 -26.66
N SER A 7 -5.44 2.38 -25.80
CA SER A 7 -5.77 3.32 -24.73
C SER A 7 -6.27 2.60 -23.47
N ASP A 8 -6.03 3.21 -22.31
CA ASP A 8 -6.56 2.75 -21.02
C ASP A 8 -8.06 3.11 -20.92
N ASN A 9 -8.88 2.13 -20.58
CA ASN A 9 -10.32 2.31 -20.47
C ASN A 9 -10.81 2.75 -19.06
N LEU A 10 -9.89 2.98 -18.12
CA LEU A 10 -10.21 3.43 -16.76
C LEU A 10 -10.17 4.95 -16.60
N ILE A 11 -9.50 5.65 -17.50
CA ILE A 11 -9.36 7.10 -17.45
C ILE A 11 -10.75 7.75 -17.63
N ARG A 12 -11.06 8.69 -16.75
CA ARG A 12 -12.31 9.45 -16.72
C ARG A 12 -12.02 10.95 -16.74
N ASP A 13 -11.93 11.53 -17.91
CA ASP A 13 -11.66 12.96 -18.10
C ASP A 13 -12.76 13.87 -17.56
N ASP A 14 -13.99 13.32 -17.40
CA ASP A 14 -15.16 13.99 -16.88
C ASP A 14 -15.37 13.83 -15.36
N THR A 15 -14.37 13.31 -14.65
CA THR A 15 -14.46 13.10 -13.20
C THR A 15 -14.52 14.44 -12.45
N SER A 16 -15.46 14.53 -11.50
CA SER A 16 -15.57 15.67 -10.59
C SER A 16 -16.11 15.20 -9.23
N ILE A 17 -15.91 16.01 -8.19
CA ILE A 17 -16.47 15.72 -6.85
C ILE A 17 -17.99 15.58 -6.92
N ASP A 18 -18.66 16.44 -7.69
CA ASP A 18 -20.11 16.40 -7.87
C ASP A 18 -20.58 15.14 -8.61
N ALA A 19 -19.79 14.65 -9.56
CA ALA A 19 -20.09 13.39 -10.25
C ALA A 19 -19.89 12.19 -9.32
N LEU A 20 -18.80 12.18 -8.54
CA LEU A 20 -18.52 11.13 -7.55
C LEU A 20 -19.55 11.09 -6.43
N ALA A 21 -20.05 12.24 -5.97
CA ALA A 21 -21.07 12.34 -4.92
C ALA A 21 -22.43 11.76 -5.33
N LYS A 22 -22.72 11.61 -6.64
CA LYS A 22 -23.93 10.99 -7.15
C LYS A 22 -23.87 9.47 -7.21
N LEU A 23 -22.71 8.86 -7.02
CA LEU A 23 -22.53 7.41 -7.04
C LEU A 23 -23.19 6.77 -5.82
N LYS A 24 -23.87 5.64 -6.07
CA LYS A 24 -24.57 4.92 -5.00
C LYS A 24 -23.61 4.00 -4.25
N PRO A 25 -23.73 3.90 -2.92
CA PRO A 25 -23.00 2.92 -2.14
C PRO A 25 -23.26 1.49 -2.59
N VAL A 26 -22.22 0.65 -2.59
CA VAL A 26 -22.30 -0.73 -3.11
C VAL A 26 -22.54 -1.79 -2.03
N PHE A 27 -22.09 -1.57 -0.79
CA PHE A 27 -22.25 -2.54 0.30
C PHE A 27 -23.48 -2.23 1.16
N ASP A 28 -23.50 -1.08 1.80
CA ASP A 28 -24.67 -0.58 2.54
C ASP A 28 -25.31 0.55 1.75
N ARG A 29 -26.45 0.25 1.13
CA ARG A 29 -27.15 1.20 0.25
C ARG A 29 -27.77 2.39 0.98
N ARG A 30 -27.97 2.27 2.29
CA ARG A 30 -28.66 3.31 3.09
C ARG A 30 -27.68 4.23 3.80
N TYR A 31 -26.60 3.68 4.35
CA TYR A 31 -25.68 4.40 5.23
C TYR A 31 -24.21 4.28 4.78
N GLY A 32 -23.93 3.50 3.77
CA GLY A 32 -22.58 3.26 3.29
C GLY A 32 -22.00 4.45 2.54
N SER A 33 -20.68 4.53 2.52
CA SER A 33 -19.89 5.54 1.80
C SER A 33 -19.01 4.96 0.69
N VAL A 34 -18.90 3.63 0.61
CA VAL A 34 -18.07 2.99 -0.41
C VAL A 34 -18.84 2.88 -1.73
N THR A 35 -18.29 3.52 -2.75
CA THR A 35 -18.84 3.57 -4.11
C THR A 35 -17.80 3.14 -5.14
N ALA A 36 -18.19 3.00 -6.40
CA ALA A 36 -17.26 2.75 -7.49
C ALA A 36 -16.21 3.87 -7.66
N GLY A 37 -16.48 5.08 -7.16
CA GLY A 37 -15.58 6.22 -7.28
C GLY A 37 -14.47 6.27 -6.20
N ASN A 38 -14.58 5.45 -5.15
CA ASN A 38 -13.59 5.39 -4.06
C ASN A 38 -13.15 3.94 -3.72
N ALA A 39 -13.32 3.05 -4.68
CA ALA A 39 -12.87 1.68 -4.67
C ALA A 39 -11.91 1.45 -5.84
N SER A 40 -10.87 0.65 -5.64
CA SER A 40 -9.96 0.29 -6.73
C SER A 40 -10.72 -0.57 -7.77
N PRO A 41 -10.60 -0.28 -9.06
CA PRO A 41 -11.14 -1.13 -10.10
C PRO A 41 -10.33 -2.42 -10.23
N LEU A 42 -11.01 -3.52 -10.57
CA LEU A 42 -10.36 -4.76 -10.97
C LEU A 42 -9.80 -4.58 -12.39
N THR A 43 -8.52 -4.88 -12.54
CA THR A 43 -7.82 -4.68 -13.81
C THR A 43 -6.96 -5.88 -14.17
N ASP A 44 -6.60 -5.98 -15.42
CA ASP A 44 -5.50 -6.83 -15.86
C ASP A 44 -4.17 -6.13 -15.60
N GLY A 45 -3.12 -6.91 -15.34
CA GLY A 45 -1.78 -6.35 -15.14
C GLY A 45 -0.77 -7.43 -14.77
N ALA A 46 0.49 -7.11 -15.00
CA ALA A 46 1.62 -7.93 -14.62
C ALA A 46 2.74 -7.07 -14.03
N ALA A 47 3.46 -7.62 -13.06
CA ALA A 47 4.64 -7.01 -12.49
C ALA A 47 5.66 -8.09 -12.15
N THR A 48 6.94 -7.79 -12.32
CA THR A 48 8.04 -8.70 -12.03
C THR A 48 9.05 -8.02 -11.13
N THR A 49 9.46 -8.72 -10.09
CA THR A 49 10.54 -8.31 -9.19
C THR A 49 11.59 -9.41 -9.17
N LEU A 50 12.85 -9.06 -9.43
CA LEU A 50 13.97 -9.98 -9.33
C LEU A 50 14.52 -9.96 -7.90
N LEU A 51 14.45 -11.11 -7.22
CA LEU A 51 14.94 -11.30 -5.86
C LEU A 51 16.11 -12.29 -5.84
N MET A 52 17.13 -11.98 -5.08
CA MET A 52 18.26 -12.87 -4.84
C MET A 52 18.98 -12.49 -3.56
N SER A 53 19.91 -13.33 -3.09
CA SER A 53 20.80 -12.93 -2.00
C SER A 53 21.79 -11.86 -2.44
N GLU A 54 22.30 -11.10 -1.49
CA GLU A 54 23.31 -10.05 -1.74
C GLU A 54 24.55 -10.63 -2.41
N GLU A 55 25.05 -11.77 -1.92
CA GLU A 55 26.23 -12.45 -2.48
C GLU A 55 25.98 -12.83 -3.96
N LYS A 56 24.75 -13.29 -4.28
CA LYS A 56 24.40 -13.65 -5.63
C LYS A 56 24.32 -12.45 -6.55
N ALA A 57 23.77 -11.33 -6.06
CA ALA A 57 23.74 -10.08 -6.80
C ALA A 57 25.15 -9.61 -7.16
N HIS A 58 26.04 -9.58 -6.18
CA HIS A 58 27.44 -9.20 -6.40
C HIS A 58 28.17 -10.15 -7.37
N ALA A 59 27.98 -11.47 -7.19
CA ALA A 59 28.62 -12.47 -8.06
C ALA A 59 28.16 -12.37 -9.53
N LEU A 60 26.94 -11.88 -9.78
CA LEU A 60 26.39 -11.68 -11.12
C LEU A 60 26.58 -10.25 -11.65
N GLY A 61 27.17 -9.35 -10.87
CA GLY A 61 27.38 -7.95 -11.25
C GLY A 61 26.08 -7.10 -11.24
N TYR A 62 25.02 -7.56 -10.58
CA TYR A 62 23.82 -6.76 -10.39
C TYR A 62 24.00 -5.71 -9.31
N ARG A 63 23.38 -4.56 -9.51
CA ARG A 63 23.24 -3.50 -8.50
C ARG A 63 21.83 -3.56 -7.92
N PRO A 64 21.63 -4.09 -6.69
CA PRO A 64 20.33 -4.07 -6.07
C PRO A 64 19.89 -2.63 -5.78
N LEU A 65 18.61 -2.32 -5.98
CA LEU A 65 18.03 -1.03 -5.62
C LEU A 65 17.75 -0.96 -4.13
N THR A 66 17.16 -2.04 -3.59
CA THR A 66 16.76 -2.13 -2.19
C THR A 66 16.99 -3.54 -1.65
N ALA A 67 17.14 -3.63 -0.34
CA ALA A 67 17.09 -4.86 0.42
C ALA A 67 15.79 -4.95 1.23
N ILE A 68 15.30 -6.16 1.46
CA ILE A 68 14.20 -6.42 2.39
C ILE A 68 14.75 -6.32 3.82
N ARG A 69 14.41 -5.23 4.52
CA ARG A 69 14.83 -5.00 5.91
C ARG A 69 14.04 -5.83 6.90
N ALA A 70 12.72 -5.80 6.77
CA ALA A 70 11.81 -6.58 7.59
C ALA A 70 10.44 -6.68 6.93
N TYR A 71 9.65 -7.65 7.37
CA TYR A 71 8.25 -7.76 7.00
C TYR A 71 7.41 -8.31 8.15
N ALA A 72 6.10 -8.11 8.06
CA ALA A 72 5.12 -8.71 8.96
C ALA A 72 3.84 -9.06 8.22
N VAL A 73 3.20 -10.13 8.68
CA VAL A 73 1.84 -10.51 8.31
C VAL A 73 1.00 -10.46 9.58
N ALA A 74 -0.19 -9.91 9.48
CA ALA A 74 -1.19 -9.94 10.53
C ALA A 74 -2.51 -10.47 9.97
N ALA A 75 -3.30 -11.12 10.80
CA ALA A 75 -4.64 -11.55 10.50
C ALA A 75 -5.59 -11.06 11.59
N VAL A 76 -6.75 -10.56 11.19
CA VAL A 76 -7.77 -10.00 12.08
C VAL A 76 -9.12 -10.66 11.78
N ASP A 77 -10.06 -10.53 12.72
CA ASP A 77 -11.42 -11.00 12.51
C ASP A 77 -12.07 -10.27 11.31
N PRO A 78 -12.41 -10.98 10.22
CA PRO A 78 -13.01 -10.39 9.05
C PRO A 78 -14.44 -9.89 9.28
N GLY A 79 -15.09 -10.30 10.37
CA GLY A 79 -16.47 -9.93 10.67
C GLY A 79 -16.68 -8.43 10.90
N TRP A 80 -15.66 -7.72 11.41
CA TRP A 80 -15.75 -6.28 11.67
C TRP A 80 -14.46 -5.49 11.40
N GLN A 81 -13.35 -6.17 11.15
CA GLN A 81 -12.04 -5.53 10.89
C GLN A 81 -11.44 -5.96 9.53
N LEU A 82 -12.26 -6.35 8.59
CA LEU A 82 -11.88 -7.00 7.33
C LEU A 82 -10.60 -6.44 6.68
N LEU A 83 -10.44 -5.12 6.63
CA LEU A 83 -9.31 -4.47 5.94
C LEU A 83 -8.37 -3.72 6.89
N MET A 84 -8.44 -4.01 8.19
CA MET A 84 -7.61 -3.39 9.23
C MET A 84 -6.30 -4.16 9.51
N GLY A 85 -6.03 -5.23 8.78
CA GLY A 85 -4.78 -6.00 8.95
C GLY A 85 -3.50 -5.16 8.92
N PRO A 86 -3.35 -4.15 8.05
CA PRO A 86 -2.19 -3.26 8.05
C PRO A 86 -1.99 -2.47 9.34
N ALA A 87 -3.08 -2.09 10.04
CA ALA A 87 -2.97 -1.40 11.32
C ALA A 87 -2.22 -2.21 12.39
N TYR A 88 -2.20 -3.53 12.23
CA TYR A 88 -1.45 -4.47 13.07
C TYR A 88 -0.08 -4.83 12.47
N ALA A 89 -0.01 -5.04 11.15
CA ALA A 89 1.21 -5.50 10.50
C ALA A 89 2.32 -4.43 10.49
N VAL A 90 1.96 -3.16 10.27
CA VAL A 90 2.93 -2.05 10.16
C VAL A 90 3.75 -1.87 11.44
N PRO A 91 3.18 -1.73 12.66
CA PRO A 91 3.99 -1.57 13.86
C PRO A 91 4.89 -2.80 14.13
N ILE A 92 4.45 -4.01 13.75
CA ILE A 92 5.28 -5.21 13.88
C ILE A 92 6.48 -5.15 12.91
N ALA A 93 6.26 -4.76 11.67
CA ALA A 93 7.31 -4.64 10.66
C ALA A 93 8.34 -3.58 11.06
N LEU A 94 7.89 -2.40 11.50
CA LEU A 94 8.77 -1.33 12.00
C LEU A 94 9.60 -1.79 13.20
N LYS A 95 8.98 -2.45 14.19
CA LYS A 95 9.71 -3.01 15.33
C LYS A 95 10.79 -4.01 14.90
N ARG A 96 10.47 -4.90 13.95
CA ARG A 96 11.44 -5.88 13.40
C ARG A 96 12.57 -5.22 12.63
N ALA A 97 12.27 -4.13 11.94
CA ALA A 97 13.27 -3.34 11.22
C ALA A 97 14.18 -2.55 12.16
N GLY A 98 13.79 -2.34 13.43
CA GLY A 98 14.47 -1.44 14.37
C GLY A 98 14.25 0.03 14.02
N LEU A 99 13.11 0.36 13.40
CA LEU A 99 12.77 1.69 12.92
C LEU A 99 11.50 2.21 13.57
N SER A 100 11.35 3.53 13.58
CA SER A 100 10.12 4.26 13.84
C SER A 100 9.48 4.73 12.54
N TRP A 101 8.25 5.24 12.61
CA TRP A 101 7.57 5.85 11.48
C TRP A 101 8.34 7.04 10.89
N ASN A 102 9.02 7.81 11.75
CA ASN A 102 9.76 9.02 11.35
C ASN A 102 11.02 8.73 10.54
N ASP A 103 11.52 7.49 10.58
CA ASP A 103 12.67 7.07 9.79
C ASP A 103 12.30 6.77 8.32
N LEU A 104 11.00 6.66 8.04
CA LEU A 104 10.49 6.38 6.69
C LEU A 104 10.53 7.64 5.83
N GLY A 105 11.15 7.56 4.67
CA GLY A 105 11.14 8.64 3.69
C GLY A 105 10.03 8.50 2.65
N LEU A 106 9.57 7.28 2.36
CA LEU A 106 8.45 6.99 1.44
C LEU A 106 7.55 5.90 2.00
N VAL A 107 6.26 6.00 1.69
CA VAL A 107 5.24 5.02 2.07
C VAL A 107 4.38 4.67 0.86
N GLU A 108 4.17 3.39 0.62
CA GLU A 108 3.23 2.88 -0.38
C GLU A 108 2.11 2.12 0.33
N ILE A 109 0.89 2.62 0.23
CA ILE A 109 -0.31 1.99 0.79
C ILE A 109 -1.14 1.47 -0.36
N HIS A 110 -1.42 0.16 -0.37
CA HIS A 110 -2.41 -0.39 -1.29
C HIS A 110 -3.80 0.16 -0.97
N GLU A 111 -4.44 0.71 -1.99
CA GLU A 111 -5.72 1.39 -1.88
C GLU A 111 -6.85 0.50 -2.44
N ALA A 112 -7.26 -0.51 -1.68
CA ALA A 112 -8.44 -1.28 -2.07
C ALA A 112 -9.71 -0.40 -2.05
N PHE A 113 -9.80 0.44 -1.02
CA PHE A 113 -10.86 1.45 -0.83
C PHE A 113 -10.28 2.67 -0.12
N ALA A 114 -10.73 3.87 -0.46
CA ALA A 114 -10.31 5.08 0.25
C ALA A 114 -10.63 4.98 1.76
N SER A 115 -11.80 4.45 2.11
CA SER A 115 -12.21 4.23 3.50
C SER A 115 -11.27 3.30 4.25
N GLN A 116 -10.77 2.25 3.60
CA GLN A 116 -9.79 1.32 4.20
C GLN A 116 -8.47 2.03 4.47
N VAL A 117 -7.97 2.82 3.53
CA VAL A 117 -6.73 3.60 3.74
C VAL A 117 -6.91 4.53 4.93
N LEU A 118 -7.97 5.34 4.93
CA LEU A 118 -8.26 6.30 6.00
C LEU A 118 -8.40 5.62 7.37
N SER A 119 -9.05 4.46 7.44
CA SER A 119 -9.19 3.70 8.69
C SER A 119 -7.84 3.24 9.24
N ASN A 120 -6.95 2.73 8.39
CA ASN A 120 -5.60 2.33 8.81
C ASN A 120 -4.77 3.55 9.25
N VAL A 121 -4.84 4.65 8.49
CA VAL A 121 -4.14 5.90 8.82
C VAL A 121 -4.61 6.46 10.17
N GLN A 122 -5.91 6.49 10.41
CA GLN A 122 -6.47 6.90 11.70
C GLN A 122 -6.02 5.99 12.85
N ALA A 123 -5.94 4.69 12.60
CA ALA A 123 -5.46 3.73 13.60
C ALA A 123 -3.99 4.01 13.96
N TRP A 124 -3.11 4.24 12.99
CA TRP A 124 -1.70 4.52 13.25
C TRP A 124 -1.48 5.82 14.04
N GLY A 125 -2.29 6.85 13.81
CA GLY A 125 -2.26 8.11 14.57
C GLY A 125 -3.03 8.08 15.91
N SER A 126 -3.72 6.98 16.24
CA SER A 126 -4.58 6.90 17.41
C SER A 126 -3.86 6.40 18.66
N ALA A 127 -3.84 7.23 19.71
CA ALA A 127 -3.33 6.82 21.02
C ALA A 127 -4.17 5.69 21.67
N GLU A 128 -5.49 5.68 21.43
CA GLU A 128 -6.36 4.61 21.93
C GLU A 128 -6.04 3.28 21.23
N TRP A 129 -5.90 3.30 19.90
CA TRP A 129 -5.53 2.13 19.13
C TRP A 129 -4.18 1.58 19.58
N SER A 130 -3.19 2.45 19.71
CA SER A 130 -1.85 2.07 20.17
C SER A 130 -1.86 1.40 21.53
N ARG A 131 -2.63 1.93 22.49
CA ARG A 131 -2.81 1.29 23.82
C ARG A 131 -3.45 -0.10 23.69
N ARG A 132 -4.43 -0.28 22.83
CA ARG A 132 -5.04 -1.61 22.56
C ARG A 132 -4.03 -2.62 22.05
N LEU A 133 -3.06 -2.18 21.25
CA LEU A 133 -1.98 -3.02 20.73
C LEU A 133 -0.80 -3.19 21.68
N GLY A 134 -0.83 -2.58 22.86
CA GLY A 134 0.28 -2.58 23.81
C GLY A 134 1.51 -1.80 23.32
N LEU A 135 1.31 -0.83 22.44
CA LEU A 135 2.38 0.03 21.95
C LEU A 135 2.62 1.19 22.89
N PRO A 136 3.87 1.64 23.06
CA PRO A 136 4.22 2.73 23.98
C PRO A 136 3.74 4.11 23.51
N ALA A 137 3.52 4.28 22.20
CA ALA A 137 3.10 5.52 21.58
C ALA A 137 2.30 5.23 20.29
N VAL A 138 1.78 6.29 19.64
CA VAL A 138 1.20 6.19 18.31
C VAL A 138 2.23 5.64 17.31
N VAL A 139 1.76 4.91 16.30
CA VAL A 139 2.64 4.37 15.25
C VAL A 139 3.26 5.51 14.46
N GLY A 140 2.42 6.46 14.01
CA GLY A 140 2.85 7.65 13.28
C GLY A 140 1.70 8.32 12.53
N GLU A 141 1.99 9.48 11.98
CA GLU A 141 1.07 10.25 11.14
C GLU A 141 1.52 10.20 9.68
N VAL A 142 0.57 9.95 8.78
CA VAL A 142 0.86 9.85 7.34
C VAL A 142 1.07 11.24 6.76
N ASP A 143 2.21 11.40 6.10
CA ASP A 143 2.52 12.54 5.25
C ASP A 143 2.15 12.18 3.79
N TRP A 144 1.14 12.84 3.25
CA TRP A 144 0.65 12.56 1.90
C TRP A 144 1.62 12.96 0.79
N ASP A 145 2.55 13.89 1.05
CA ASP A 145 3.58 14.28 0.09
C ASP A 145 4.65 13.18 -0.11
N ARG A 146 4.69 12.23 0.81
CA ARG A 146 5.60 11.08 0.78
C ARG A 146 4.87 9.73 0.64
N THR A 147 3.56 9.76 0.44
CA THR A 147 2.73 8.56 0.36
C THR A 147 2.13 8.41 -1.02
N ASN A 148 2.27 7.20 -1.61
CA ASN A 148 1.76 6.86 -2.94
C ASN A 148 2.15 7.91 -4.00
N VAL A 149 3.40 8.33 -3.98
CA VAL A 149 3.91 9.46 -4.78
C VAL A 149 3.82 9.25 -6.31
N MET A 150 3.63 8.01 -6.73
CA MET A 150 3.39 7.65 -8.14
C MET A 150 1.92 7.27 -8.42
N GLY A 151 1.03 7.62 -7.51
CA GLY A 151 -0.37 7.19 -7.54
C GLY A 151 -0.58 5.79 -6.98
N GLY A 152 -1.82 5.43 -6.73
CA GLY A 152 -2.22 4.18 -6.10
C GLY A 152 -3.32 3.44 -6.87
N SER A 153 -3.77 2.35 -6.28
CA SER A 153 -4.72 1.42 -6.92
C SER A 153 -6.09 2.04 -7.22
N LEU A 154 -6.50 3.09 -6.51
CA LEU A 154 -7.72 3.84 -6.84
C LEU A 154 -7.65 4.49 -8.23
N ALA A 155 -6.46 4.97 -8.61
CA ALA A 155 -6.24 5.63 -9.89
C ALA A 155 -5.88 4.64 -11.02
N ILE A 156 -5.00 3.67 -10.74
CA ILE A 156 -4.39 2.83 -11.78
C ILE A 156 -4.92 1.38 -11.78
N GLY A 157 -5.79 1.02 -10.87
CA GLY A 157 -6.37 -0.31 -10.77
C GLY A 157 -5.62 -1.30 -9.87
N HIS A 158 -6.21 -2.47 -9.71
CA HIS A 158 -5.73 -3.52 -8.82
C HIS A 158 -5.75 -4.89 -9.52
N PRO A 159 -4.70 -5.25 -10.26
CA PRO A 159 -4.50 -6.62 -10.75
C PRO A 159 -3.95 -7.46 -9.58
N PHE A 160 -4.79 -8.23 -8.92
CA PHE A 160 -4.57 -8.85 -7.60
C PHE A 160 -3.18 -9.45 -7.39
N ALA A 161 -2.75 -10.32 -8.30
CA ALA A 161 -1.44 -10.97 -8.18
C ALA A 161 -0.26 -10.05 -8.49
N ALA A 162 -0.47 -8.96 -9.23
CA ALA A 162 0.60 -8.06 -9.65
C ALA A 162 0.83 -6.88 -8.70
N THR A 163 -0.18 -6.48 -7.92
CA THR A 163 -0.10 -5.24 -7.11
C THR A 163 1.05 -5.25 -6.12
N GLY A 164 1.30 -6.35 -5.42
CA GLY A 164 2.42 -6.43 -4.46
C GLY A 164 3.77 -6.22 -5.13
N ALA A 165 4.04 -6.92 -6.24
CA ALA A 165 5.27 -6.77 -7.02
C ALA A 165 5.39 -5.35 -7.62
N ARG A 166 4.28 -4.76 -8.10
CA ARG A 166 4.23 -3.39 -8.57
C ARG A 166 4.64 -2.40 -7.47
N LEU A 167 4.11 -2.54 -6.25
CA LEU A 167 4.45 -1.68 -5.11
C LEU A 167 5.94 -1.78 -4.77
N VAL A 168 6.49 -3.00 -4.71
CA VAL A 168 7.93 -3.20 -4.46
C VAL A 168 8.76 -2.51 -5.55
N THR A 169 8.43 -2.72 -6.81
CA THR A 169 9.15 -2.14 -7.95
C THR A 169 9.07 -0.62 -7.94
N SER A 170 7.86 -0.06 -7.76
CA SER A 170 7.66 1.39 -7.72
C SER A 170 8.41 2.03 -6.55
N LEU A 171 8.25 1.50 -5.34
CA LEU A 171 8.92 2.05 -4.15
C LEU A 171 10.44 1.97 -4.27
N SER A 172 11.00 0.84 -4.72
CA SER A 172 12.46 0.69 -4.87
C SER A 172 13.03 1.70 -5.86
N ASN A 173 12.36 1.94 -6.98
CA ASN A 173 12.79 2.94 -7.96
C ASN A 173 12.66 4.37 -7.42
N GLU A 174 11.57 4.69 -6.71
CA GLU A 174 11.39 6.01 -6.12
C GLU A 174 12.36 6.29 -4.96
N MET A 175 12.69 5.28 -4.15
CA MET A 175 13.73 5.39 -3.13
C MET A 175 15.10 5.70 -3.75
N ALA A 176 15.46 5.01 -4.84
CA ALA A 176 16.70 5.30 -5.56
C ALA A 176 16.70 6.69 -6.20
N ARG A 177 15.59 7.08 -6.84
CA ARG A 177 15.45 8.37 -7.55
C ARG A 177 15.47 9.58 -6.61
N ARG A 178 14.91 9.43 -5.39
CA ARG A 178 14.77 10.51 -4.39
C ARG A 178 15.82 10.47 -3.30
N ASP A 179 16.76 9.54 -3.36
CA ASP A 179 17.81 9.33 -2.34
C ASP A 179 17.23 9.03 -0.95
N VAL A 180 16.18 8.20 -0.89
CA VAL A 180 15.49 7.82 0.34
C VAL A 180 16.04 6.51 0.88
N GLN A 181 16.38 6.47 2.17
CA GLN A 181 16.99 5.30 2.81
C GLN A 181 15.99 4.21 3.15
N PHE A 182 14.83 4.55 3.72
CA PHE A 182 13.83 3.58 4.15
C PHE A 182 12.46 3.87 3.54
N GLY A 183 11.80 2.80 3.07
CA GLY A 183 10.45 2.85 2.56
C GLY A 183 9.58 1.74 3.15
N LEU A 184 8.28 2.02 3.26
CA LEU A 184 7.28 1.09 3.79
C LEU A 184 6.26 0.76 2.70
N ILE A 185 5.91 -0.51 2.58
CA ILE A 185 4.75 -0.98 1.83
C ILE A 185 3.73 -1.53 2.82
N SER A 186 2.46 -1.15 2.64
CA SER A 186 1.33 -1.59 3.45
C SER A 186 0.21 -2.12 2.55
N ILE A 187 -0.19 -3.37 2.73
CA ILE A 187 -1.18 -4.04 1.89
C ILE A 187 -2.23 -4.69 2.78
N CYS A 188 -3.51 -4.37 2.56
CA CYS A 188 -4.62 -5.16 3.05
C CYS A 188 -4.95 -6.27 2.06
N ALA A 189 -5.44 -7.40 2.55
CA ALA A 189 -5.94 -8.48 1.72
C ALA A 189 -7.26 -9.02 2.27
N GLN A 190 -8.06 -9.61 1.40
CA GLN A 190 -9.33 -10.23 1.80
C GLN A 190 -9.11 -11.32 2.85
N GLY A 191 -10.13 -11.63 3.64
CA GLY A 191 -10.03 -12.60 4.73
C GLY A 191 -9.40 -12.03 6.00
N GLY A 192 -9.28 -10.71 6.12
CA GLY A 192 -8.76 -10.04 7.33
C GLY A 192 -7.24 -10.02 7.41
N MET A 193 -6.54 -10.19 6.29
CA MET A 193 -5.07 -10.18 6.29
C MET A 193 -4.50 -8.78 6.05
N GLY A 194 -3.35 -8.51 6.67
CA GLY A 194 -2.51 -7.36 6.40
C GLY A 194 -1.06 -7.76 6.24
N PHE A 195 -0.38 -7.13 5.31
CA PHE A 195 1.04 -7.29 5.05
C PHE A 195 1.74 -5.95 5.13
N ALA A 196 2.92 -5.92 5.77
CA ALA A 196 3.80 -4.76 5.78
C ALA A 196 5.22 -5.19 5.44
N LEU A 197 5.89 -4.42 4.62
CA LEU A 197 7.26 -4.65 4.17
C LEU A 197 8.07 -3.35 4.31
N VAL A 198 9.21 -3.43 4.98
CA VAL A 198 10.17 -2.34 5.07
C VAL A 198 11.32 -2.65 4.11
N LEU A 199 11.56 -1.73 3.20
CA LEU A 199 12.69 -1.74 2.29
C LEU A 199 13.77 -0.77 2.76
N GLU A 200 15.03 -1.15 2.56
CA GLU A 200 16.21 -0.34 2.78
C GLU A 200 16.94 -0.16 1.46
N ARG A 201 17.27 1.08 1.11
CA ARG A 201 18.04 1.36 -0.11
C ARG A 201 19.47 0.85 0.06
N VAL A 202 20.01 0.19 -0.96
CA VAL A 202 21.37 -0.30 -1.03
C VAL A 202 22.12 0.44 -2.15
N GLY A 203 23.19 1.12 -1.79
CA GLY A 203 24.09 1.83 -2.73
C GLY A 203 23.92 3.32 -2.75
#